data_f40f9e076d29e71af889aa0fb0974534
#
_entry.id   f40f9e076d29e71af889aa0fb0974534
#
_cell.length_a   1.000
_cell.length_b   1.000
_cell.length_c   1.000
_cell.angle_alpha   90.00
_cell.angle_beta   90.00
_cell.angle_gamma   90.00
#
_symmetry.space_group_name_H-M   'P 1'
#
loop_
_entity.id
_entity.type
_entity.pdbx_description
1 polymer ?
#
loop_
_entity_poly.entity_id
_entity_poly.type
_entity_poly.pdbx_seq_one_letter_code
_entity_poly.pdbx_strand_id
1 'polypeptide(L)'
;MQKPLFQHPRRAPVARLCALGVGGALTLAAASGSSAVRTTDPIHVVQALREGGCGGIRPPARRLEPDALLDRAAREWGAGRTLGDATEKSGYQSEKVEGLHVTGSEAAMMQQLRSSACLTVTNRDMRDVGVYRRGTDTWLVLGYKYVVPSSQEAPRLAARTLELVNEARSQPRRCGSRSFASAPPLTLDRTLDSVAYGHAADMAEHNYFEHEDLAGHTPADRVRAVGYREKLVGENIAFGPRTADEVVQGWLDSPGHCENIMDPRFAQMGIAYAAGHAKRGLFWVQVFAQPKV
;
A
#
# COMPACT_ATOMS: atom_id res chain seq x y z
N MET A 1 43.09 24.64 -22.48
CA MET A 1 44.43 24.19 -22.09
C MET A 1 44.35 22.75 -21.62
N GLN A 2 44.96 21.90 -22.41
CA GLN A 2 45.63 20.62 -22.20
C GLN A 2 44.83 19.43 -21.54
N LYS A 3 44.55 18.44 -22.42
CA LYS A 3 44.45 17.02 -22.07
C LYS A 3 45.82 16.43 -21.82
N PRO A 4 45.93 15.28 -21.12
CA PRO A 4 46.80 14.23 -21.61
C PRO A 4 46.10 12.88 -21.82
N LEU A 5 46.61 12.25 -22.85
CA LEU A 5 46.42 10.89 -23.32
C LEU A 5 46.84 9.84 -22.28
N PHE A 6 46.16 8.68 -22.30
CA PHE A 6 46.75 7.42 -21.80
C PHE A 6 46.65 6.31 -22.81
N GLN A 7 47.79 5.65 -22.98
CA GLN A 7 48.11 4.62 -23.96
C GLN A 7 47.66 3.23 -23.46
N HIS A 8 47.26 2.37 -24.42
CA HIS A 8 47.04 0.94 -24.18
C HIS A 8 48.38 0.16 -24.24
N PRO A 9 48.57 -0.90 -23.45
CA PRO A 9 49.61 -1.88 -23.68
C PRO A 9 49.12 -3.05 -24.55
N ARG A 10 50.06 -3.49 -25.39
CA ARG A 10 49.95 -4.48 -26.48
C ARG A 10 49.88 -5.92 -25.93
N ARG A 11 49.18 -6.78 -26.66
CA ARG A 11 49.13 -8.24 -26.52
C ARG A 11 50.46 -8.88 -26.97
N ALA A 12 50.90 -9.92 -26.25
CA ALA A 12 51.95 -10.85 -26.68
C ALA A 12 51.34 -12.23 -27.00
N PRO A 13 51.90 -12.99 -27.96
CA PRO A 13 51.32 -14.24 -28.46
C PRO A 13 51.78 -15.45 -27.65
N VAL A 14 50.87 -16.42 -27.47
CA VAL A 14 51.20 -17.74 -26.85
C VAL A 14 51.40 -18.81 -27.91
N ALA A 15 52.53 -19.48 -27.81
CA ALA A 15 52.95 -20.56 -28.71
C ALA A 15 52.15 -21.86 -28.39
N ARG A 16 51.88 -22.59 -29.50
CA ARG A 16 51.34 -23.96 -29.47
C ARG A 16 52.47 -24.96 -29.24
N LEU A 17 52.28 -25.92 -28.37
CA LEU A 17 52.99 -27.18 -28.37
C LEU A 17 52.02 -28.34 -28.52
N CYS A 18 52.17 -29.12 -29.56
CA CYS A 18 51.58 -30.43 -29.75
C CYS A 18 52.43 -31.50 -29.06
N ALA A 19 51.79 -32.40 -28.31
CA ALA A 19 52.38 -33.69 -27.98
C ALA A 19 51.31 -34.79 -28.08
N LEU A 20 51.50 -35.71 -28.95
CA LEU A 20 50.79 -36.97 -29.13
C LEU A 20 51.27 -37.96 -28.08
N GLY A 21 50.39 -38.61 -27.39
CA GLY A 21 50.63 -39.74 -26.49
C GLY A 21 49.42 -40.66 -26.44
N VAL A 22 49.56 -41.83 -27.10
CA VAL A 22 48.59 -42.93 -27.06
C VAL A 22 48.84 -43.73 -25.77
N GLY A 23 47.83 -43.91 -24.97
CA GLY A 23 47.88 -44.81 -23.80
C GLY A 23 46.46 -45.10 -23.29
N GLY A 24 45.94 -46.28 -23.61
CA GLY A 24 44.66 -46.76 -23.14
C GLY A 24 44.70 -47.10 -21.63
N ALA A 25 43.79 -46.58 -20.89
CA ALA A 25 43.47 -47.05 -19.54
C ALA A 25 41.96 -47.02 -19.40
N LEU A 26 41.36 -48.17 -19.12
CA LEU A 26 39.99 -48.28 -18.62
C LEU A 26 39.89 -47.52 -17.32
N THR A 27 39.15 -46.44 -17.31
CA THR A 27 38.72 -45.79 -16.06
C THR A 27 37.26 -46.09 -15.81
N LEU A 28 36.97 -46.80 -14.72
CA LEU A 28 35.65 -46.86 -14.10
C LEU A 28 35.17 -45.41 -13.90
N ALA A 29 34.12 -45.05 -14.59
CA ALA A 29 33.40 -43.80 -14.31
C ALA A 29 32.68 -43.96 -12.99
N ALA A 30 33.31 -43.45 -11.93
CA ALA A 30 32.58 -43.15 -10.69
C ALA A 30 31.64 -42.00 -11.04
N ALA A 31 30.34 -42.30 -11.12
CA ALA A 31 29.30 -41.31 -11.20
C ALA A 31 29.30 -40.54 -9.88
N SER A 32 30.05 -39.45 -9.83
CA SER A 32 29.93 -38.43 -8.80
C SER A 32 28.57 -37.79 -8.99
N GLY A 33 27.56 -38.39 -8.37
CA GLY A 33 26.26 -37.75 -8.17
C GLY A 33 26.48 -36.49 -7.34
N SER A 34 26.69 -35.36 -7.99
CA SER A 34 26.48 -34.06 -7.37
C SER A 34 25.01 -33.99 -6.99
N SER A 35 24.72 -34.36 -5.73
CA SER A 35 23.46 -33.98 -5.11
C SER A 35 23.44 -32.45 -5.12
N ALA A 36 22.84 -31.88 -6.18
CA ALA A 36 22.45 -30.50 -6.15
C ALA A 36 21.62 -30.31 -4.88
N VAL A 37 22.20 -29.69 -3.87
CA VAL A 37 21.45 -29.22 -2.70
C VAL A 37 20.31 -28.40 -3.29
N ARG A 38 19.10 -28.96 -3.27
CA ARG A 38 17.90 -28.20 -3.60
C ARG A 38 17.86 -27.06 -2.58
N THR A 39 18.25 -25.87 -3.00
CA THR A 39 18.09 -24.67 -2.20
C THR A 39 16.59 -24.46 -2.08
N THR A 40 16.04 -24.86 -0.92
CA THR A 40 14.63 -24.65 -0.65
C THR A 40 14.37 -23.15 -0.70
N ASP A 41 13.30 -22.77 -1.37
CA ASP A 41 12.87 -21.38 -1.48
C ASP A 41 12.55 -20.85 -0.06
N PRO A 42 13.20 -19.78 0.42
CA PRO A 42 12.93 -19.21 1.74
C PRO A 42 11.46 -18.86 1.99
N ILE A 43 10.71 -18.60 0.93
CA ILE A 43 9.26 -18.35 1.00
C ILE A 43 8.53 -19.57 1.58
N HIS A 44 8.96 -20.79 1.24
CA HIS A 44 8.37 -22.00 1.79
C HIS A 44 8.48 -22.10 3.32
N VAL A 45 9.59 -21.62 3.89
CA VAL A 45 9.78 -21.59 5.35
C VAL A 45 8.76 -20.66 6.00
N VAL A 46 8.58 -19.47 5.42
CA VAL A 46 7.59 -18.51 5.92
C VAL A 46 6.17 -19.08 5.78
N GLN A 47 5.85 -19.70 4.64
CA GLN A 47 4.54 -20.32 4.41
C GLN A 47 4.26 -21.44 5.40
N ALA A 48 5.24 -22.32 5.65
CA ALA A 48 5.09 -23.40 6.63
C ALA A 48 4.80 -22.88 8.04
N LEU A 49 5.44 -21.77 8.45
CA LEU A 49 5.15 -21.11 9.72
C LEU A 49 3.74 -20.50 9.75
N ARG A 50 3.29 -19.92 8.64
CA ARG A 50 1.94 -19.35 8.52
C ARG A 50 0.86 -20.43 8.57
N GLU A 51 1.09 -21.58 7.94
CA GLU A 51 0.17 -22.71 7.90
C GLU A 51 0.18 -23.53 9.19
N GLY A 52 1.38 -23.83 9.73
CA GLY A 52 1.55 -24.68 10.90
C GLY A 52 1.44 -23.95 12.25
N GLY A 53 1.41 -22.65 12.23
CA GLY A 53 1.42 -21.81 13.44
C GLY A 53 2.84 -21.59 13.99
N CYS A 54 2.98 -20.56 14.81
CA CYS A 54 4.23 -20.09 15.35
C CYS A 54 4.00 -19.52 16.75
N GLY A 55 4.74 -20.01 17.76
CA GLY A 55 4.69 -19.50 19.12
C GLY A 55 3.32 -19.57 19.80
N GLY A 56 2.51 -20.60 19.48
CA GLY A 56 1.15 -20.74 20.00
C GLY A 56 0.10 -19.86 19.29
N ILE A 57 0.50 -19.02 18.34
CA ILE A 57 -0.39 -18.20 17.53
C ILE A 57 -1.03 -19.08 16.45
N ARG A 58 -2.34 -19.01 16.34
CA ARG A 58 -3.04 -19.71 15.25
C ARG A 58 -2.65 -19.10 13.90
N PRO A 59 -2.36 -19.92 12.89
CA PRO A 59 -1.94 -19.43 11.59
C PRO A 59 -3.04 -18.57 10.94
N PRO A 60 -2.66 -17.54 10.19
CA PRO A 60 -3.60 -16.84 9.34
C PRO A 60 -4.05 -17.73 8.19
N ALA A 61 -5.27 -17.55 7.73
CA ALA A 61 -5.84 -18.37 6.65
C ALA A 61 -5.20 -18.11 5.26
N ARG A 62 -4.42 -17.03 5.08
CA ARG A 62 -3.85 -16.67 3.78
C ARG A 62 -2.36 -16.94 3.68
N ARG A 63 -1.97 -17.49 2.54
CA ARG A 63 -0.58 -17.53 2.08
C ARG A 63 -0.12 -16.14 1.65
N LEU A 64 1.19 -15.95 1.65
CA LEU A 64 1.80 -14.78 1.03
C LEU A 64 2.00 -15.04 -0.47
N GLU A 65 1.78 -14.01 -1.27
CA GLU A 65 2.05 -14.06 -2.71
C GLU A 65 3.45 -13.49 -2.99
N PRO A 66 4.28 -14.16 -3.80
CA PRO A 66 5.55 -13.62 -4.23
C PRO A 66 5.36 -12.32 -5.01
N ASP A 67 6.19 -11.30 -4.72
CA ASP A 67 6.15 -10.01 -5.40
C ASP A 67 7.54 -9.55 -5.84
N ALA A 68 7.72 -9.34 -7.14
CA ALA A 68 9.01 -8.97 -7.73
C ALA A 68 9.53 -7.59 -7.28
N LEU A 69 8.65 -6.67 -6.87
CA LEU A 69 9.06 -5.39 -6.32
C LEU A 69 9.61 -5.56 -4.91
N LEU A 70 9.02 -6.48 -4.13
CA LEU A 70 9.55 -6.82 -2.81
C LEU A 70 10.87 -7.61 -2.91
N ASP A 71 11.08 -8.46 -3.94
CA ASP A 71 12.39 -9.06 -4.20
C ASP A 71 13.45 -7.99 -4.45
N ARG A 72 13.08 -6.94 -5.20
CA ARG A 72 13.94 -5.78 -5.44
C ARG A 72 14.20 -5.02 -4.15
N ALA A 73 13.18 -4.79 -3.33
CA ALA A 73 13.34 -4.16 -2.02
C ALA A 73 14.27 -4.96 -1.11
N ALA A 74 14.10 -6.29 -1.03
CA ALA A 74 14.97 -7.18 -0.28
C ALA A 74 16.43 -7.10 -0.74
N ARG A 75 16.68 -7.01 -2.05
CA ARG A 75 18.02 -6.85 -2.64
C ARG A 75 18.65 -5.50 -2.28
N GLU A 76 17.91 -4.40 -2.39
CA GLU A 76 18.39 -3.06 -2.05
C GLU A 76 18.67 -2.95 -0.54
N TRP A 77 17.82 -3.55 0.30
CA TRP A 77 18.07 -3.64 1.74
C TRP A 77 19.31 -4.48 2.05
N GLY A 78 19.47 -5.64 1.42
CA GLY A 78 20.68 -6.48 1.53
C GLY A 78 21.97 -5.83 0.99
N ALA A 79 21.84 -4.77 0.18
CA ALA A 79 22.94 -3.92 -0.27
C ALA A 79 23.27 -2.77 0.70
N GLY A 80 22.56 -2.67 1.86
CA GLY A 80 22.85 -1.72 2.92
C GLY A 80 21.94 -0.48 3.00
N ARG A 81 20.87 -0.42 2.19
CA ARG A 81 19.85 0.63 2.35
C ARG A 81 18.99 0.37 3.59
N THR A 82 18.29 1.40 4.06
CA THR A 82 17.20 1.18 5.01
C THR A 82 16.05 0.42 4.33
N LEU A 83 15.22 -0.29 5.08
CA LEU A 83 14.07 -0.99 4.52
C LEU A 83 13.09 -0.02 3.85
N GLY A 84 12.89 1.17 4.42
CA GLY A 84 12.05 2.22 3.86
C GLY A 84 12.53 2.67 2.48
N ASP A 85 13.80 3.13 2.39
CA ASP A 85 14.39 3.57 1.12
C ASP A 85 14.44 2.46 0.06
N ALA A 86 14.70 1.22 0.50
CA ALA A 86 14.71 0.05 -0.37
C ALA A 86 13.33 -0.23 -0.96
N THR A 87 12.28 -0.12 -0.14
CA THR A 87 10.89 -0.30 -0.56
C THR A 87 10.47 0.79 -1.53
N GLU A 88 10.77 2.05 -1.22
CA GLU A 88 10.47 3.19 -2.09
C GLU A 88 11.17 3.05 -3.44
N LYS A 89 12.48 2.78 -3.44
CA LYS A 89 13.28 2.57 -4.66
C LYS A 89 12.79 1.38 -5.48
N SER A 90 12.24 0.36 -4.86
CA SER A 90 11.67 -0.79 -5.54
C SER A 90 10.41 -0.46 -6.34
N GLY A 91 9.71 0.61 -5.99
CA GLY A 91 8.40 0.99 -6.53
C GLY A 91 7.23 0.23 -5.91
N TYR A 92 7.47 -0.56 -4.85
CA TYR A 92 6.38 -1.23 -4.13
C TYR A 92 5.57 -0.21 -3.32
N GLN A 93 4.34 0.02 -3.75
CA GLN A 93 3.39 0.90 -3.06
C GLN A 93 2.88 0.20 -1.79
N SER A 94 3.55 0.45 -0.66
CA SER A 94 3.24 -0.24 0.58
C SER A 94 2.31 0.56 1.47
N GLU A 95 1.36 -0.12 2.05
CA GLU A 95 0.68 0.32 3.27
C GLU A 95 1.53 -0.04 4.49
N LYS A 96 2.06 -1.26 4.48
CA LYS A 96 2.91 -1.79 5.52
C LYS A 96 3.99 -2.69 4.93
N VAL A 97 5.20 -2.57 5.44
CA VAL A 97 6.31 -3.50 5.18
C VAL A 97 6.99 -3.90 6.47
N GLU A 98 7.41 -5.14 6.50
CA GLU A 98 8.22 -5.72 7.58
C GLU A 98 9.41 -6.45 6.96
N GLY A 99 10.60 -6.20 7.50
CA GLY A 99 11.84 -6.84 7.03
C GLY A 99 12.32 -7.89 8.03
N LEU A 100 12.74 -9.04 7.52
CA LEU A 100 13.33 -10.12 8.29
C LEU A 100 14.69 -10.48 7.67
N HIS A 101 15.76 -10.32 8.43
CA HIS A 101 17.08 -10.78 8.03
C HIS A 101 17.44 -12.02 8.85
N VAL A 102 17.70 -13.12 8.17
CA VAL A 102 18.04 -14.41 8.77
C VAL A 102 19.29 -14.99 8.10
N THR A 103 20.01 -15.82 8.84
CA THR A 103 21.28 -16.40 8.35
C THR A 103 21.30 -17.91 8.53
N GLY A 104 22.06 -18.61 7.68
CA GLY A 104 22.32 -20.03 7.80
C GLY A 104 21.46 -20.93 6.93
N SER A 105 21.31 -22.19 7.37
CA SER A 105 20.49 -23.19 6.67
C SER A 105 18.99 -22.94 6.86
N GLU A 106 18.18 -23.65 6.09
CA GLU A 106 16.71 -23.61 6.22
C GLU A 106 16.23 -23.92 7.65
N ALA A 107 16.85 -24.93 8.29
CA ALA A 107 16.54 -25.29 9.68
C ALA A 107 16.87 -24.15 10.65
N ALA A 108 18.00 -23.47 10.44
CA ALA A 108 18.40 -22.31 11.24
C ALA A 108 17.44 -21.13 11.01
N MET A 109 17.05 -20.86 9.77
CA MET A 109 16.07 -19.85 9.41
C MET A 109 14.71 -20.13 10.07
N MET A 110 14.21 -21.36 9.97
CA MET A 110 12.97 -21.79 10.64
C MET A 110 13.03 -21.54 12.16
N GLN A 111 14.14 -21.87 12.79
CA GLN A 111 14.32 -21.65 14.21
C GLN A 111 14.36 -20.16 14.56
N GLN A 112 15.12 -19.35 13.81
CA GLN A 112 15.20 -17.90 14.03
C GLN A 112 13.84 -17.23 13.89
N LEU A 113 13.10 -17.55 12.81
CA LEU A 113 11.78 -17.00 12.58
C LEU A 113 10.78 -17.38 13.69
N ARG A 114 10.85 -18.62 14.17
CA ARG A 114 10.01 -19.08 15.30
C ARG A 114 10.31 -18.35 16.61
N SER A 115 11.57 -18.10 16.89
CA SER A 115 11.98 -17.53 18.18
C SER A 115 11.85 -16.01 18.26
N SER A 116 12.05 -15.30 17.14
CA SER A 116 12.17 -13.83 17.16
C SER A 116 11.17 -13.08 16.26
N ALA A 117 10.56 -13.75 15.28
CA ALA A 117 9.75 -13.09 14.26
C ALA A 117 8.34 -13.66 14.11
N CYS A 118 7.87 -14.40 15.09
CA CYS A 118 6.60 -15.10 15.04
C CYS A 118 5.41 -14.20 14.72
N LEU A 119 5.32 -13.04 15.39
CA LEU A 119 4.25 -12.07 15.17
C LEU A 119 4.30 -11.47 13.77
N THR A 120 5.49 -11.16 13.27
CA THR A 120 5.70 -10.62 11.93
C THR A 120 5.29 -11.64 10.86
N VAL A 121 5.79 -12.88 10.98
CA VAL A 121 5.49 -13.95 10.02
C VAL A 121 4.01 -14.29 9.98
N THR A 122 3.33 -14.30 11.12
CA THR A 122 1.91 -14.65 11.23
C THR A 122 0.96 -13.46 11.14
N ASN A 123 1.48 -12.26 10.87
CA ASN A 123 0.67 -11.06 10.71
C ASN A 123 -0.34 -11.25 9.57
N ARG A 124 -1.63 -11.08 9.90
CA ARG A 124 -2.75 -11.30 8.97
C ARG A 124 -2.87 -10.22 7.91
N ASP A 125 -2.31 -9.04 8.13
CA ASP A 125 -2.35 -7.93 7.16
C ASP A 125 -1.40 -8.18 6.00
N MET A 126 -0.29 -8.88 6.23
CA MET A 126 0.68 -9.16 5.18
C MET A 126 0.09 -10.08 4.10
N ARG A 127 0.30 -9.70 2.84
CA ARG A 127 -0.19 -10.40 1.65
C ARG A 127 0.92 -10.83 0.72
N ASP A 128 1.96 -10.02 0.61
CA ASP A 128 3.03 -10.18 -0.36
C ASP A 128 4.34 -10.49 0.34
N VAL A 129 5.24 -11.18 -0.36
CA VAL A 129 6.58 -11.48 0.12
C VAL A 129 7.59 -11.35 -1.01
N GLY A 130 8.74 -10.76 -0.70
CA GLY A 130 9.93 -10.79 -1.54
C GLY A 130 11.11 -11.36 -0.80
N VAL A 131 12.06 -11.90 -1.56
CA VAL A 131 13.24 -12.53 -1.00
C VAL A 131 14.50 -12.17 -1.79
N TYR A 132 15.60 -11.99 -1.06
CA TYR A 132 16.94 -11.90 -1.62
C TYR A 132 17.90 -12.73 -0.78
N ARG A 133 18.80 -13.49 -1.45
CA ARG A 133 19.85 -14.28 -0.78
C ARG A 133 21.23 -13.87 -1.27
N ARG A 134 22.17 -13.83 -0.32
CA ARG A 134 23.59 -13.65 -0.61
C ARG A 134 24.41 -14.53 0.35
N GLY A 135 24.98 -15.61 -0.19
CA GLY A 135 25.63 -16.61 0.65
C GLY A 135 24.67 -17.28 1.62
N THR A 136 24.92 -17.17 2.89
CA THR A 136 24.08 -17.68 3.96
C THR A 136 23.01 -16.70 4.43
N ASP A 137 23.12 -15.44 4.02
CA ASP A 137 22.19 -14.39 4.41
C ASP A 137 20.94 -14.41 3.54
N THR A 138 19.80 -14.25 4.17
CA THR A 138 18.50 -14.14 3.51
C THR A 138 17.74 -12.93 4.06
N TRP A 139 17.36 -12.03 3.17
CA TRP A 139 16.47 -10.89 3.45
C TRP A 139 15.09 -11.24 2.91
N LEU A 140 14.12 -11.21 3.80
CA LEU A 140 12.71 -11.37 3.49
C LEU A 140 12.01 -10.04 3.74
N VAL A 141 11.22 -9.59 2.79
CA VAL A 141 10.37 -8.42 2.96
C VAL A 141 8.93 -8.86 2.79
N LEU A 142 8.16 -8.73 3.85
CA LEU A 142 6.73 -8.97 3.85
C LEU A 142 6.02 -7.63 3.62
N GLY A 143 5.02 -7.63 2.78
CA GLY A 143 4.31 -6.42 2.42
C GLY A 143 2.80 -6.56 2.41
N TYR A 144 2.16 -5.41 2.56
CA TYR A 144 0.76 -5.19 2.25
C TYR A 144 0.67 -3.97 1.34
N LYS A 145 0.18 -4.21 0.11
CA LYS A 145 0.06 -3.15 -0.90
C LYS A 145 -0.96 -2.11 -0.50
N TYR A 146 -0.59 -0.87 -0.70
CA TYR A 146 -1.56 0.20 -0.80
C TYR A 146 -2.33 0.02 -2.12
N VAL A 147 -3.60 -0.34 -2.01
CA VAL A 147 -4.49 -0.51 -3.16
C VAL A 147 -5.37 0.72 -3.24
N VAL A 148 -5.21 1.49 -4.31
CA VAL A 148 -6.15 2.55 -4.65
C VAL A 148 -7.38 1.89 -5.25
N PRO A 149 -8.59 2.11 -4.71
CA PRO A 149 -9.80 1.63 -5.35
C PRO A 149 -9.89 2.17 -6.78
N SER A 150 -10.27 1.32 -7.71
CA SER A 150 -10.38 1.71 -9.12
C SER A 150 -11.55 2.67 -9.34
N SER A 151 -11.53 3.43 -10.43
CA SER A 151 -12.66 4.30 -10.80
C SER A 151 -13.97 3.52 -11.00
N GLN A 152 -13.88 2.22 -11.33
CA GLN A 152 -15.04 1.33 -11.42
C GLN A 152 -15.68 1.03 -10.06
N GLU A 153 -14.93 1.15 -8.97
CA GLU A 153 -15.41 0.94 -7.60
C GLU A 153 -16.01 2.22 -7.00
N ALA A 154 -15.74 3.40 -7.59
CA ALA A 154 -16.20 4.68 -7.07
C ALA A 154 -17.72 4.74 -6.84
N PRO A 155 -18.60 4.27 -7.75
CA PRO A 155 -20.04 4.28 -7.51
C PRO A 155 -20.46 3.39 -6.33
N ARG A 156 -19.78 2.25 -6.13
CA ARG A 156 -20.04 1.34 -5.01
C ARG A 156 -19.61 1.97 -3.68
N LEU A 157 -18.45 2.62 -3.67
CA LEU A 157 -17.99 3.33 -2.48
C LEU A 157 -18.89 4.51 -2.13
N ALA A 158 -19.35 5.27 -3.13
CA ALA A 158 -20.30 6.35 -2.92
C ALA A 158 -21.64 5.85 -2.33
N ALA A 159 -22.18 4.77 -2.89
CA ALA A 159 -23.42 4.15 -2.39
C ALA A 159 -23.24 3.64 -0.95
N ARG A 160 -22.10 2.99 -0.64
CA ARG A 160 -21.80 2.54 0.72
C ARG A 160 -21.64 3.69 1.70
N THR A 161 -20.97 4.78 1.29
CA THR A 161 -20.84 5.99 2.12
C THR A 161 -22.21 6.59 2.42
N LEU A 162 -23.10 6.71 1.42
CA LEU A 162 -24.45 7.21 1.60
C LEU A 162 -25.25 6.34 2.60
N GLU A 163 -25.17 5.02 2.47
CA GLU A 163 -25.82 4.06 3.35
C GLU A 163 -25.40 4.30 4.81
N LEU A 164 -24.09 4.33 5.09
CA LEU A 164 -23.53 4.55 6.42
C LEU A 164 -23.89 5.91 7.00
N VAL A 165 -23.86 6.96 6.18
CA VAL A 165 -24.28 8.31 6.57
C VAL A 165 -25.76 8.34 6.92
N ASN A 166 -26.62 7.72 6.11
CA ASN A 166 -28.06 7.68 6.37
C ASN A 166 -28.39 6.78 7.57
N GLU A 167 -27.65 5.71 7.81
CA GLU A 167 -27.75 4.93 9.04
C GLU A 167 -27.43 5.80 10.26
N ALA A 168 -26.34 6.57 10.23
CA ALA A 168 -26.00 7.49 11.31
C ALA A 168 -27.07 8.55 11.52
N ARG A 169 -27.64 9.12 10.46
CA ARG A 169 -28.70 10.15 10.51
C ARG A 169 -30.04 9.61 11.04
N SER A 170 -30.30 8.32 10.89
CA SER A 170 -31.58 7.71 11.30
C SER A 170 -31.77 7.67 12.82
N GLN A 171 -30.71 7.87 13.60
CA GLN A 171 -30.72 7.81 15.06
C GLN A 171 -30.21 9.13 15.67
N PRO A 172 -30.72 9.54 16.85
CA PRO A 172 -30.14 10.65 17.59
C PRO A 172 -28.66 10.38 17.88
N ARG A 173 -27.83 11.41 17.74
CA ARG A 173 -26.38 11.29 17.93
C ARG A 173 -25.81 12.49 18.68
N ARG A 174 -24.79 12.21 19.48
CA ARG A 174 -23.96 13.23 20.11
C ARG A 174 -22.68 13.43 19.33
N CYS A 175 -22.45 14.67 18.84
CA CYS A 175 -21.24 15.10 18.15
C CYS A 175 -20.46 16.04 19.10
N GLY A 176 -19.42 15.51 19.76
CA GLY A 176 -18.73 16.26 20.81
C GLY A 176 -19.66 16.68 21.95
N SER A 177 -19.79 18.00 22.14
CA SER A 177 -20.69 18.59 23.16
C SER A 177 -22.13 18.79 22.69
N ARG A 178 -22.41 18.72 21.37
CA ARG A 178 -23.73 18.97 20.78
C ARG A 178 -24.51 17.67 20.59
N SER A 179 -25.81 17.71 20.85
CA SER A 179 -26.72 16.60 20.58
C SER A 179 -27.60 16.94 19.39
N PHE A 180 -27.77 15.97 18.50
CA PHE A 180 -28.61 16.05 17.32
C PHE A 180 -29.74 15.01 17.44
N ALA A 181 -30.95 15.39 17.06
CA ALA A 181 -32.02 14.44 16.79
C ALA A 181 -31.69 13.66 15.49
N SER A 182 -32.45 12.61 15.20
CA SER A 182 -32.44 12.00 13.90
C SER A 182 -32.74 13.02 12.81
N ALA A 183 -32.07 12.89 11.67
CA ALA A 183 -32.19 13.78 10.51
C ALA A 183 -32.76 13.03 9.30
N PRO A 184 -33.46 13.71 8.38
CA PRO A 184 -33.90 13.09 7.13
C PRO A 184 -32.75 12.50 6.34
N PRO A 185 -32.97 11.40 5.59
CA PRO A 185 -31.91 10.80 4.77
C PRO A 185 -31.48 11.76 3.65
N LEU A 186 -30.18 11.68 3.30
CA LEU A 186 -29.60 12.35 2.14
C LEU A 186 -29.80 11.51 0.88
N THR A 187 -29.72 12.17 -0.26
CA THR A 187 -29.58 11.54 -1.59
C THR A 187 -28.27 11.92 -2.24
N LEU A 188 -27.72 11.03 -3.10
CA LEU A 188 -26.56 11.38 -3.92
C LEU A 188 -26.96 12.32 -5.05
N ASP A 189 -26.09 13.30 -5.31
CA ASP A 189 -26.19 14.20 -6.45
C ASP A 189 -24.90 14.17 -7.26
N ARG A 190 -24.98 13.87 -8.56
CA ARG A 190 -23.82 13.70 -9.42
C ARG A 190 -23.00 14.99 -9.62
N THR A 191 -23.66 16.14 -9.55
CA THR A 191 -22.97 17.43 -9.65
C THR A 191 -22.09 17.64 -8.42
N LEU A 192 -22.62 17.30 -7.22
CA LEU A 192 -21.84 17.34 -5.98
C LEU A 192 -20.74 16.28 -5.95
N ASP A 193 -20.94 15.07 -6.54
CA ASP A 193 -19.87 14.07 -6.71
C ASP A 193 -18.72 14.65 -7.55
N SER A 194 -19.04 15.37 -8.64
CA SER A 194 -18.02 16.00 -9.49
C SER A 194 -17.23 17.09 -8.76
N VAL A 195 -17.91 17.90 -7.94
CA VAL A 195 -17.25 18.91 -7.10
C VAL A 195 -16.33 18.24 -6.07
N ALA A 196 -16.83 17.20 -5.40
CA ALA A 196 -16.04 16.42 -4.45
C ALA A 196 -14.79 15.80 -5.10
N TYR A 197 -14.94 15.22 -6.30
CA TYR A 197 -13.81 14.64 -7.04
C TYR A 197 -12.79 15.71 -7.45
N GLY A 198 -13.26 16.86 -7.98
CA GLY A 198 -12.36 17.95 -8.37
C GLY A 198 -11.48 18.41 -7.22
N HIS A 199 -12.06 18.59 -6.01
CA HIS A 199 -11.29 19.02 -4.85
C HIS A 199 -10.39 17.89 -4.28
N ALA A 200 -10.86 16.64 -4.27
CA ALA A 200 -10.04 15.51 -3.85
C ALA A 200 -8.83 15.34 -4.77
N ALA A 201 -9.01 15.47 -6.09
CA ALA A 201 -7.94 15.39 -7.08
C ALA A 201 -6.94 16.55 -6.95
N ASP A 202 -7.43 17.78 -6.72
CA ASP A 202 -6.59 18.96 -6.53
C ASP A 202 -5.71 18.82 -5.28
N MET A 203 -6.29 18.41 -4.14
CA MET A 203 -5.52 18.11 -2.93
C MET A 203 -4.47 17.02 -3.16
N ALA A 204 -4.84 15.96 -3.89
CA ALA A 204 -3.94 14.83 -4.18
C ALA A 204 -2.78 15.23 -5.10
N GLU A 205 -3.04 16.03 -6.13
CA GLU A 205 -2.05 16.49 -7.11
C GLU A 205 -1.07 17.48 -6.50
N HIS A 206 -1.58 18.45 -5.74
CA HIS A 206 -0.78 19.54 -5.17
C HIS A 206 -0.29 19.27 -3.73
N ASN A 207 -0.65 18.10 -3.16
CA ASN A 207 -0.17 17.65 -1.85
C ASN A 207 -0.49 18.62 -0.70
N TYR A 208 -1.71 19.15 -0.66
CA TYR A 208 -2.24 19.93 0.45
C TYR A 208 -3.49 19.26 1.05
N PHE A 209 -3.97 19.76 2.18
CA PHE A 209 -5.15 19.20 2.86
C PHE A 209 -5.88 20.31 3.60
N GLU A 210 -6.77 21.01 2.89
CA GLU A 210 -7.53 22.17 3.37
C GLU A 210 -8.91 22.20 2.70
N HIS A 211 -9.88 22.91 3.32
CA HIS A 211 -11.19 23.13 2.74
C HIS A 211 -11.17 24.14 1.58
N GLU A 212 -10.32 25.14 1.65
CA GLU A 212 -10.08 26.09 0.55
C GLU A 212 -9.08 25.50 -0.43
N ASP A 213 -9.31 25.71 -1.73
CA ASP A 213 -8.34 25.33 -2.74
C ASP A 213 -7.20 26.37 -2.85
N LEU A 214 -6.17 26.03 -3.61
CA LEU A 214 -5.00 26.91 -3.77
C LEU A 214 -5.30 28.26 -4.42
N ALA A 215 -6.48 28.42 -5.06
CA ALA A 215 -6.98 29.68 -5.60
C ALA A 215 -7.86 30.45 -4.60
N GLY A 216 -8.09 29.90 -3.40
CA GLY A 216 -8.89 30.51 -2.35
C GLY A 216 -10.42 30.26 -2.49
N HIS A 217 -10.85 29.31 -3.32
CA HIS A 217 -12.26 29.00 -3.43
C HIS A 217 -12.70 28.10 -2.27
N THR A 218 -13.77 28.52 -1.63
CA THR A 218 -14.45 27.74 -0.60
C THR A 218 -15.27 26.58 -1.21
N PRO A 219 -15.71 25.58 -0.42
CA PRO A 219 -16.63 24.55 -0.90
C PRO A 219 -17.89 25.11 -1.57
N ALA A 220 -18.44 26.21 -1.05
CA ALA A 220 -19.61 26.87 -1.62
C ALA A 220 -19.30 27.52 -2.98
N ASP A 221 -18.10 28.09 -3.17
CA ASP A 221 -17.69 28.66 -4.44
C ASP A 221 -17.53 27.58 -5.52
N ARG A 222 -16.93 26.43 -5.17
CA ARG A 222 -16.82 25.28 -6.09
C ARG A 222 -18.19 24.72 -6.49
N VAL A 223 -19.12 24.63 -5.55
CA VAL A 223 -20.51 24.19 -5.80
C VAL A 223 -21.23 25.16 -6.77
N ARG A 224 -21.07 26.47 -6.55
CA ARG A 224 -21.68 27.51 -7.42
C ARG A 224 -21.04 27.51 -8.82
N ALA A 225 -19.74 27.32 -8.91
CA ALA A 225 -19.02 27.35 -10.18
C ALA A 225 -19.53 26.29 -11.18
N VAL A 226 -20.06 25.17 -10.70
CA VAL A 226 -20.67 24.13 -11.57
C VAL A 226 -22.17 24.36 -11.83
N GLY A 227 -22.73 25.51 -11.39
CA GLY A 227 -24.12 25.88 -11.62
C GLY A 227 -25.14 25.24 -10.65
N TYR A 228 -24.68 24.58 -9.59
CA TYR A 228 -25.57 24.06 -8.58
C TYR A 228 -26.18 25.19 -7.75
N ARG A 229 -27.49 25.18 -7.60
CA ARG A 229 -28.22 26.21 -6.84
C ARG A 229 -28.44 25.76 -5.40
N GLU A 230 -27.71 26.33 -4.47
CA GLU A 230 -27.68 25.97 -3.05
C GLU A 230 -28.22 27.08 -2.13
N LYS A 231 -28.77 26.69 -0.99
CA LYS A 231 -29.04 27.56 0.17
C LYS A 231 -27.94 27.42 1.21
N LEU A 232 -27.37 26.22 1.32
CA LEU A 232 -26.34 25.88 2.31
C LEU A 232 -25.43 24.81 1.71
N VAL A 233 -24.14 24.93 1.98
CA VAL A 233 -23.10 23.93 1.65
C VAL A 233 -22.34 23.59 2.91
N GLY A 234 -21.98 22.33 3.06
CA GLY A 234 -21.05 21.81 4.06
C GLY A 234 -20.03 20.89 3.39
N GLU A 235 -18.91 20.69 4.02
CA GLU A 235 -17.88 19.77 3.51
C GLU A 235 -17.22 19.01 4.65
N ASN A 236 -16.96 17.73 4.42
CA ASN A 236 -16.05 16.91 5.20
C ASN A 236 -14.91 16.46 4.30
N ILE A 237 -13.68 16.57 4.77
CA ILE A 237 -12.51 16.03 4.11
C ILE A 237 -11.81 15.02 5.02
N ALA A 238 -11.15 14.02 4.44
CA ALA A 238 -10.32 13.07 5.18
C ALA A 238 -9.14 12.63 4.32
N PHE A 239 -8.03 12.30 4.99
CA PHE A 239 -6.85 11.73 4.37
C PHE A 239 -6.47 10.43 5.06
N GLY A 240 -6.24 9.37 4.26
CA GLY A 240 -5.75 8.09 4.75
C GLY A 240 -6.75 6.93 4.70
N PRO A 241 -8.04 7.07 5.14
CA PRO A 241 -9.01 5.97 5.09
C PRO A 241 -9.07 5.31 3.71
N ARG A 242 -9.22 3.99 3.68
CA ARG A 242 -9.23 3.21 2.42
C ARG A 242 -10.61 2.70 2.04
N THR A 243 -11.53 2.73 2.99
CA THR A 243 -12.89 2.22 2.81
C THR A 243 -13.92 3.26 3.22
N ALA A 244 -15.14 3.11 2.70
CA ALA A 244 -16.28 3.92 3.10
C ALA A 244 -16.56 3.81 4.61
N ASP A 245 -16.42 2.59 5.16
CA ASP A 245 -16.64 2.34 6.59
C ASP A 245 -15.61 3.08 7.46
N GLU A 246 -14.32 3.05 7.09
CA GLU A 246 -13.26 3.78 7.81
C GLU A 246 -13.47 5.29 7.77
N VAL A 247 -13.77 5.86 6.59
CA VAL A 247 -13.90 7.31 6.44
C VAL A 247 -15.12 7.84 7.16
N VAL A 248 -16.26 7.16 7.06
CA VAL A 248 -17.49 7.59 7.75
C VAL A 248 -17.33 7.45 9.26
N GLN A 249 -16.72 6.37 9.74
CA GLN A 249 -16.44 6.24 11.18
C GLN A 249 -15.51 7.36 11.66
N GLY A 250 -14.44 7.67 10.94
CA GLY A 250 -13.53 8.77 11.28
C GLY A 250 -14.23 10.14 11.32
N TRP A 251 -15.16 10.40 10.39
CA TRP A 251 -15.97 11.63 10.44
C TRP A 251 -16.95 11.64 11.61
N LEU A 252 -17.57 10.51 11.93
CA LEU A 252 -18.49 10.44 13.08
C LEU A 252 -17.79 10.60 14.43
N ASP A 253 -16.52 10.22 14.52
CA ASP A 253 -15.69 10.36 15.72
C ASP A 253 -15.15 11.81 15.89
N SER A 254 -15.21 12.63 14.84
CA SER A 254 -14.77 14.03 14.84
C SER A 254 -15.97 14.97 15.02
N PRO A 255 -16.00 15.80 16.07
CA PRO A 255 -17.19 16.62 16.38
C PRO A 255 -17.70 17.46 15.21
N GLY A 256 -16.84 18.21 14.53
CA GLY A 256 -17.26 19.10 13.42
C GLY A 256 -17.77 18.32 12.20
N HIS A 257 -17.11 17.22 11.82
CA HIS A 257 -17.54 16.38 10.71
C HIS A 257 -18.87 15.66 11.04
N CYS A 258 -19.00 15.18 12.26
CA CYS A 258 -20.23 14.57 12.77
C CYS A 258 -21.40 15.57 12.74
N GLU A 259 -21.18 16.83 13.09
CA GLU A 259 -22.20 17.89 13.01
C GLU A 259 -22.67 18.10 11.57
N ASN A 260 -21.77 18.10 10.59
CA ASN A 260 -22.15 18.16 9.17
C ASN A 260 -23.01 16.96 8.77
N ILE A 261 -22.61 15.75 9.17
CA ILE A 261 -23.40 14.54 8.88
C ILE A 261 -24.81 14.63 9.49
N MET A 262 -24.94 15.15 10.70
CA MET A 262 -26.18 15.18 11.44
C MET A 262 -27.03 16.43 11.19
N ASP A 263 -26.56 17.40 10.40
CA ASP A 263 -27.31 18.64 10.12
C ASP A 263 -28.60 18.33 9.33
N PRO A 264 -29.80 18.56 9.90
CA PRO A 264 -31.05 18.22 9.23
C PRO A 264 -31.37 19.11 8.01
N ARG A 265 -30.66 20.21 7.84
CA ARG A 265 -30.86 21.14 6.70
C ARG A 265 -30.33 20.60 5.40
N PHE A 266 -29.34 19.71 5.43
CA PHE A 266 -28.83 19.08 4.22
C PHE A 266 -29.80 18.01 3.71
N ALA A 267 -29.99 17.99 2.39
CA ALA A 267 -30.86 17.05 1.69
C ALA A 267 -30.10 16.20 0.65
N GLN A 268 -28.99 16.72 0.13
CA GLN A 268 -28.16 16.06 -0.88
C GLN A 268 -26.70 16.01 -0.44
N MET A 269 -25.98 15.02 -0.96
CA MET A 269 -24.54 14.93 -0.81
C MET A 269 -23.88 14.44 -2.09
N GLY A 270 -22.62 14.81 -2.26
CA GLY A 270 -21.67 14.19 -3.17
C GLY A 270 -20.49 13.63 -2.40
N ILE A 271 -19.86 12.59 -2.92
CA ILE A 271 -18.71 11.95 -2.32
C ILE A 271 -17.74 11.46 -3.38
N ALA A 272 -16.47 11.75 -3.19
CA ALA A 272 -15.42 11.23 -4.04
C ALA A 272 -14.10 11.08 -3.28
N TYR A 273 -13.16 10.42 -3.91
CA TYR A 273 -11.78 10.29 -3.44
C TYR A 273 -10.79 10.38 -4.60
N ALA A 274 -9.58 10.77 -4.28
CA ALA A 274 -8.42 10.72 -5.18
C ALA A 274 -7.20 10.18 -4.46
N ALA A 275 -6.32 9.49 -5.18
CA ALA A 275 -5.08 8.96 -4.63
C ALA A 275 -3.97 9.99 -4.66
N GLY A 276 -3.31 10.21 -3.52
CA GLY A 276 -2.12 11.05 -3.46
C GLY A 276 -0.90 10.36 -4.08
N HIS A 277 -0.14 11.10 -4.90
CA HIS A 277 1.12 10.61 -5.46
C HIS A 277 2.30 10.83 -4.49
N ALA A 278 2.40 12.01 -3.89
CA ALA A 278 3.46 12.36 -2.97
C ALA A 278 3.23 11.80 -1.56
N LYS A 279 2.00 11.89 -1.06
CA LYS A 279 1.56 11.22 0.17
C LYS A 279 0.71 10.04 -0.19
N ARG A 280 1.14 8.84 0.24
CA ARG A 280 0.34 7.61 0.06
C ARG A 280 -0.91 7.70 0.94
N GLY A 281 -2.07 7.75 0.32
CA GLY A 281 -3.36 7.85 0.99
C GLY A 281 -4.44 8.29 0.02
N LEU A 282 -5.69 8.11 0.43
CA LEU A 282 -6.83 8.64 -0.29
C LEU A 282 -7.22 9.98 0.33
N PHE A 283 -7.38 10.98 -0.51
CA PHE A 283 -8.04 12.23 -0.17
C PHE A 283 -9.53 12.05 -0.43
N TRP A 284 -10.32 12.09 0.62
CA TRP A 284 -11.77 11.98 0.55
C TRP A 284 -12.39 13.35 0.70
N VAL A 285 -13.40 13.61 -0.11
CA VAL A 285 -14.23 14.82 0.00
C VAL A 285 -15.69 14.42 -0.03
N GLN A 286 -16.45 14.86 0.97
CA GLN A 286 -17.89 14.76 1.05
C GLN A 286 -18.48 16.16 1.07
N VAL A 287 -19.26 16.50 0.04
CA VAL A 287 -19.97 17.78 -0.08
C VAL A 287 -21.41 17.57 0.28
N PHE A 288 -21.95 18.41 1.16
CA PHE A 288 -23.36 18.45 1.51
C PHE A 288 -24.01 19.70 0.92
N ALA A 289 -25.26 19.59 0.55
CA ALA A 289 -26.02 20.73 0.08
C ALA A 289 -27.49 20.71 0.54
N GLN A 290 -28.00 21.93 0.77
CA GLN A 290 -29.43 22.23 0.75
C GLN A 290 -29.74 22.91 -0.58
N PRO A 291 -30.47 22.27 -1.51
CA PRO A 291 -30.81 22.91 -2.80
C PRO A 291 -31.77 24.07 -2.61
N LYS A 292 -31.66 25.08 -3.49
CA LYS A 292 -32.72 26.08 -3.70
C LYS A 292 -33.84 25.41 -4.51
N VAL A 293 -35.00 25.38 -3.96
CA VAL A 293 -36.23 24.97 -4.65
C VAL A 293 -36.67 26.09 -5.60
#